data_d3c2d18a3c58f273cb61fb114dcbe000
#
_entry.id   d3c2d18a3c58f273cb61fb114dcbe000
#
_cell.length_a   1.000
_cell.length_b   1.000
_cell.length_c   1.000
_cell.angle_alpha   90.00
_cell.angle_beta   90.00
_cell.angle_gamma   90.00
#
_symmetry.space_group_name_H-M   'P 1'
#
loop_
_entity.id
_entity.type
_entity.pdbx_description
1 polymer ?
#
loop_
_entity_poly.entity_id
_entity_poly.type
_entity_poly.pdbx_seq_one_letter_code
_entity_poly.pdbx_strand_id
1 'polypeptide(L)'
;MQPAPLSSYVETWHPEPVTAHDPMDPGPTAAVSALLDLPGPAAEAGDPLPPLWQWFHFLHWPAQHELGPDGHLRDARFLPPLPDRQRMFAGGRSRIVHPLRLGEPAERVSSLGAVTPKHGRSGELLFVTERQEFRQSGRTCLVEEQDIVYRSGRSGSGSGSGSGSGSGSGSGSGQHPATVDDRTVPAAAGEPWQLRAQPDPTLLFRLSALTANAHRIHYDAPYCRDTEGYPGLVVHGPLLALLMLDVVRREAPGRRVSTLSFRLRRPAFAGEHLLAEGHPTDTGALLRTATHRDTCHATAEVTFA
;
A
#
# COMPACT_ATOMS: atom_id res chain seq x y z
N MET A 1 -13.43 -29.45 15.40
CA MET A 1 -13.65 -29.41 13.94
C MET A 1 -12.52 -28.54 13.37
N GLN A 2 -11.73 -29.04 12.44
CA GLN A 2 -10.75 -28.18 11.76
C GLN A 2 -11.51 -27.14 10.93
N PRO A 3 -11.06 -25.88 10.91
CA PRO A 3 -11.68 -24.87 10.06
C PRO A 3 -11.56 -25.30 8.59
N ALA A 4 -12.58 -24.97 7.81
CA ALA A 4 -12.56 -25.25 6.37
C ALA A 4 -11.39 -24.48 5.70
N PRO A 5 -10.75 -25.04 4.66
CA PRO A 5 -9.67 -24.36 3.97
C PRO A 5 -10.15 -23.05 3.34
N LEU A 6 -9.29 -22.02 3.28
CA LEU A 6 -9.66 -20.72 2.72
C LEU A 6 -10.12 -20.81 1.26
N SER A 7 -9.58 -21.77 0.51
CA SER A 7 -9.97 -22.03 -0.88
C SER A 7 -11.45 -22.38 -1.01
N SER A 8 -12.04 -23.12 -0.07
CA SER A 8 -13.44 -23.54 -0.13
C SER A 8 -14.44 -22.38 -0.07
N TYR A 9 -14.05 -21.25 0.54
CA TYR A 9 -14.91 -20.08 0.63
C TYR A 9 -14.97 -19.25 -0.68
N VAL A 10 -14.03 -19.50 -1.59
CA VAL A 10 -13.90 -18.70 -2.83
C VAL A 10 -14.17 -19.50 -4.11
N GLU A 11 -14.50 -20.78 -4.02
CA GLU A 11 -14.79 -21.64 -5.18
C GLU A 11 -15.91 -21.12 -6.07
N THR A 12 -16.94 -20.51 -5.46
CA THR A 12 -18.10 -19.92 -6.17
C THR A 12 -18.09 -18.40 -6.17
N TRP A 13 -16.99 -17.78 -5.68
CA TRP A 13 -16.89 -16.33 -5.58
C TRP A 13 -16.33 -15.72 -6.86
N HIS A 14 -17.22 -15.23 -7.71
CA HIS A 14 -16.92 -14.60 -9.00
C HIS A 14 -17.63 -13.25 -9.09
N PRO A 15 -17.11 -12.21 -8.42
CA PRO A 15 -17.73 -10.89 -8.44
C PRO A 15 -17.66 -10.28 -9.84
N GLU A 16 -18.79 -9.71 -10.28
CA GLU A 16 -18.85 -8.96 -11.53
C GLU A 16 -17.96 -7.72 -11.50
N PRO A 17 -17.37 -7.31 -12.62
CA PRO A 17 -16.61 -6.07 -12.72
C PRO A 17 -17.42 -4.85 -12.30
N VAL A 18 -16.71 -3.83 -11.80
CA VAL A 18 -17.29 -2.54 -11.41
C VAL A 18 -16.62 -1.43 -12.20
N THR A 19 -17.45 -0.54 -12.75
CA THR A 19 -16.98 0.66 -13.42
C THR A 19 -17.19 1.88 -12.53
N ALA A 20 -16.16 2.72 -12.44
CA ALA A 20 -16.20 4.01 -11.77
C ALA A 20 -15.68 5.10 -12.71
N HIS A 21 -16.15 6.33 -12.52
CA HIS A 21 -15.73 7.49 -13.30
C HIS A 21 -15.17 8.56 -12.39
N ASP A 22 -14.19 9.31 -12.87
CA ASP A 22 -13.57 10.41 -12.15
C ASP A 22 -13.30 11.56 -13.15
N PRO A 23 -13.59 12.82 -12.78
CA PRO A 23 -13.29 13.97 -13.63
C PRO A 23 -11.80 14.27 -13.74
N MET A 24 -10.97 13.62 -12.93
CA MET A 24 -9.51 13.84 -12.83
C MET A 24 -9.16 15.28 -12.46
N ASP A 25 -9.89 15.82 -11.47
CA ASP A 25 -9.66 17.18 -10.99
C ASP A 25 -8.22 17.37 -10.49
N PRO A 26 -7.53 18.48 -10.80
CA PRO A 26 -6.17 18.74 -10.33
C PRO A 26 -6.03 18.87 -8.81
N GLY A 27 -7.11 19.18 -8.08
CA GLY A 27 -7.09 19.42 -6.64
C GLY A 27 -6.48 18.30 -5.81
N PRO A 28 -6.89 17.03 -5.96
CA PRO A 28 -6.27 15.90 -5.27
C PRO A 28 -4.76 15.79 -5.56
N THR A 29 -4.34 15.97 -6.82
CA THR A 29 -2.93 15.95 -7.22
C THR A 29 -2.13 17.07 -6.56
N ALA A 30 -2.68 18.28 -6.51
CA ALA A 30 -2.07 19.41 -5.80
C ALA A 30 -1.95 19.14 -4.29
N ALA A 31 -2.96 18.52 -3.69
CA ALA A 31 -2.94 18.14 -2.27
C ALA A 31 -1.86 17.09 -1.96
N VAL A 32 -1.63 16.12 -2.86
CA VAL A 32 -0.54 15.13 -2.73
C VAL A 32 0.83 15.80 -2.87
N SER A 33 0.98 16.74 -3.82
CA SER A 33 2.21 17.54 -3.95
C SER A 33 2.54 18.27 -2.65
N ALA A 34 1.54 18.91 -2.04
CA ALA A 34 1.68 19.58 -0.76
C ALA A 34 1.91 18.60 0.42
N LEU A 35 1.36 17.38 0.37
CA LEU A 35 1.60 16.34 1.37
C LEU A 35 3.05 15.88 1.40
N LEU A 36 3.66 15.77 0.21
CA LEU A 36 5.02 15.27 0.01
C LEU A 36 6.07 16.39 -0.08
N ASP A 37 5.68 17.65 0.20
CA ASP A 37 6.54 18.84 0.08
C ASP A 37 7.29 18.91 -1.27
N LEU A 38 6.58 18.58 -2.35
CA LEU A 38 7.19 18.57 -3.67
C LEU A 38 7.40 20.01 -4.18
N PRO A 39 8.59 20.32 -4.70
CA PRO A 39 8.84 21.60 -5.33
C PRO A 39 8.11 21.70 -6.68
N GLY A 40 7.59 22.87 -7.00
CA GLY A 40 7.02 23.15 -8.30
C GLY A 40 5.66 23.81 -8.23
N PRO A 41 5.11 24.21 -9.39
CA PRO A 41 3.77 24.77 -9.48
C PRO A 41 2.71 23.75 -9.08
N ALA A 42 1.54 24.25 -8.70
CA ALA A 42 0.38 23.39 -8.52
C ALA A 42 0.05 22.66 -9.83
N ALA A 43 -0.44 21.42 -9.72
CA ALA A 43 -0.87 20.64 -10.89
C ALA A 43 -2.06 21.33 -11.59
N GLU A 44 -2.07 21.33 -12.90
CA GLU A 44 -3.09 21.95 -13.75
C GLU A 44 -3.76 20.93 -14.69
N ALA A 45 -4.88 21.31 -15.26
CA ALA A 45 -5.54 20.51 -16.29
C ALA A 45 -4.61 20.34 -17.50
N GLY A 46 -4.54 19.11 -18.03
CA GLY A 46 -3.64 18.72 -19.10
C GLY A 46 -2.32 18.11 -18.61
N ASP A 47 -1.94 18.31 -17.34
CA ASP A 47 -0.73 17.70 -16.78
C ASP A 47 -0.84 16.18 -16.73
N PRO A 48 0.27 15.46 -16.95
CA PRO A 48 0.30 14.02 -16.78
C PRO A 48 0.27 13.65 -15.30
N LEU A 49 -0.59 12.69 -14.95
CA LEU A 49 -0.66 12.16 -13.59
C LEU A 49 0.60 11.30 -13.30
N PRO A 50 1.31 11.56 -12.19
CA PRO A 50 2.44 10.71 -11.78
C PRO A 50 2.01 9.27 -11.50
N PRO A 51 2.91 8.27 -11.66
CA PRO A 51 2.62 6.88 -11.33
C PRO A 51 2.14 6.70 -9.89
N LEU A 52 1.13 5.85 -9.68
CA LEU A 52 0.42 5.58 -8.43
C LEU A 52 -0.48 6.72 -7.91
N TRP A 53 -0.46 7.90 -8.50
CA TRP A 53 -1.31 8.99 -8.04
C TRP A 53 -2.77 8.82 -8.43
N GLN A 54 -3.12 7.86 -9.27
CA GLN A 54 -4.51 7.43 -9.47
C GLN A 54 -5.18 6.95 -8.17
N TRP A 55 -4.42 6.61 -7.14
CA TRP A 55 -4.92 6.25 -5.81
C TRP A 55 -5.60 7.40 -5.07
N PHE A 56 -5.40 8.64 -5.50
CA PHE A 56 -6.03 9.85 -4.96
C PHE A 56 -7.24 10.31 -5.78
N HIS A 57 -7.57 9.53 -6.81
CA HIS A 57 -8.73 9.70 -7.67
C HIS A 57 -9.65 8.47 -7.54
N PHE A 58 -10.84 8.52 -8.11
CA PHE A 58 -11.82 7.43 -8.03
C PHE A 58 -12.15 7.02 -6.59
N LEU A 59 -12.11 7.97 -5.66
CA LEU A 59 -12.33 7.71 -4.25
C LEU A 59 -13.76 7.25 -3.99
N HIS A 60 -13.90 6.23 -3.16
CA HIS A 60 -15.19 5.77 -2.65
C HIS A 60 -15.29 6.14 -1.18
N TRP A 61 -16.35 6.87 -0.82
CA TRP A 61 -16.68 7.22 0.55
C TRP A 61 -17.92 6.42 0.97
N PRO A 62 -17.75 5.28 1.63
CA PRO A 62 -18.87 4.48 2.10
C PRO A 62 -19.60 5.19 3.25
N ALA A 63 -20.87 4.83 3.45
CA ALA A 63 -21.61 5.30 4.61
C ALA A 63 -20.98 4.80 5.91
N GLN A 64 -21.04 5.58 6.98
CA GLN A 64 -20.38 5.26 8.26
C GLN A 64 -20.76 3.88 8.80
N HIS A 65 -22.00 3.45 8.61
CA HIS A 65 -22.50 2.15 9.09
C HIS A 65 -21.97 0.96 8.28
N GLU A 66 -21.41 1.19 7.12
CA GLU A 66 -20.80 0.14 6.26
C GLU A 66 -19.37 -0.19 6.71
N LEU A 67 -18.78 0.64 7.58
CA LEU A 67 -17.45 0.40 8.10
C LEU A 67 -17.45 -0.61 9.25
N GLY A 68 -16.43 -1.44 9.26
CA GLY A 68 -16.11 -2.34 10.38
C GLY A 68 -15.44 -1.63 11.55
N PRO A 69 -15.21 -2.34 12.66
CA PRO A 69 -14.56 -1.78 13.85
C PRO A 69 -13.11 -1.36 13.61
N ASP A 70 -12.46 -1.89 12.59
CA ASP A 70 -11.12 -1.55 12.15
C ASP A 70 -11.07 -0.35 11.18
N GLY A 71 -12.24 0.13 10.72
CA GLY A 71 -12.38 1.22 9.75
C GLY A 71 -12.39 0.77 8.28
N HIS A 72 -12.26 -0.51 7.99
CA HIS A 72 -12.47 -1.02 6.64
C HIS A 72 -13.95 -1.27 6.35
N LEU A 73 -14.31 -1.32 5.06
CA LEU A 73 -15.60 -1.81 4.63
C LEU A 73 -15.86 -3.23 5.17
N ARG A 74 -17.04 -3.45 5.78
CA ARG A 74 -17.47 -4.77 6.23
C ARG A 74 -17.70 -5.69 5.05
N ASP A 75 -18.22 -5.12 3.97
CA ASP A 75 -18.55 -5.84 2.75
C ASP A 75 -18.17 -5.01 1.52
N ALA A 76 -17.52 -5.63 0.57
CA ALA A 76 -17.12 -4.99 -0.67
C ALA A 76 -17.04 -6.04 -1.78
N ARG A 77 -17.26 -5.62 -3.02
CA ARG A 77 -17.37 -6.53 -4.16
C ARG A 77 -16.18 -7.48 -4.33
N PHE A 78 -14.95 -6.98 -4.11
CA PHE A 78 -13.72 -7.79 -4.24
C PHE A 78 -13.19 -8.26 -2.89
N LEU A 79 -14.04 -8.28 -1.87
CA LEU A 79 -13.73 -8.78 -0.55
C LEU A 79 -14.18 -10.26 -0.48
N PRO A 80 -13.26 -11.24 -0.37
CA PRO A 80 -13.65 -12.64 -0.34
C PRO A 80 -14.51 -12.94 0.90
N PRO A 81 -15.51 -13.85 0.80
CA PRO A 81 -16.44 -14.17 1.87
C PRO A 81 -15.79 -15.05 2.96
N LEU A 82 -14.67 -14.62 3.51
CA LEU A 82 -13.93 -15.34 4.55
C LEU A 82 -14.44 -14.95 5.95
N PRO A 83 -14.62 -15.89 6.87
CA PRO A 83 -14.87 -15.58 8.27
C PRO A 83 -13.58 -15.02 8.92
N ASP A 84 -13.72 -14.12 9.89
CA ASP A 84 -12.64 -13.59 10.75
C ASP A 84 -11.34 -13.27 10.00
N ARG A 85 -11.49 -12.63 8.85
CA ARG A 85 -10.38 -12.35 7.94
C ARG A 85 -9.48 -11.22 8.43
N GLN A 86 -8.19 -11.50 8.46
CA GLN A 86 -7.16 -10.47 8.51
C GLN A 86 -6.64 -10.22 7.10
N ARG A 87 -6.67 -8.97 6.67
CA ARG A 87 -6.22 -8.58 5.33
C ARG A 87 -4.96 -7.72 5.40
N MET A 88 -4.07 -7.92 4.44
CA MET A 88 -2.87 -7.11 4.28
C MET A 88 -2.70 -6.74 2.81
N PHE A 89 -2.38 -5.49 2.53
CA PHE A 89 -1.93 -5.08 1.21
C PHE A 89 -0.49 -5.58 1.02
N ALA A 90 -0.28 -6.43 0.04
CA ALA A 90 1.00 -7.12 -0.17
C ALA A 90 1.88 -6.44 -1.22
N GLY A 91 1.28 -5.66 -2.12
CA GLY A 91 1.97 -4.98 -3.21
C GLY A 91 1.12 -4.87 -4.45
N GLY A 92 1.76 -4.57 -5.55
CA GLY A 92 1.07 -4.45 -6.83
C GLY A 92 2.03 -4.27 -8.00
N ARG A 93 1.45 -4.20 -9.18
CA ARG A 93 2.17 -3.93 -10.44
C ARG A 93 1.32 -3.10 -11.36
N SER A 94 1.97 -2.21 -12.10
CA SER A 94 1.32 -1.30 -13.03
C SER A 94 2.04 -1.30 -14.36
N ARG A 95 1.28 -1.26 -15.44
CA ARG A 95 1.76 -1.01 -16.80
C ARG A 95 1.12 0.27 -17.32
N ILE A 96 1.94 1.28 -17.55
CA ILE A 96 1.54 2.60 -18.01
C ILE A 96 1.78 2.68 -19.51
N VAL A 97 0.71 2.64 -20.29
CA VAL A 97 0.74 2.76 -21.74
C VAL A 97 0.82 4.24 -22.12
N HIS A 98 -0.06 5.03 -21.51
CA HIS A 98 -0.10 6.48 -21.59
C HIS A 98 -0.34 7.05 -20.19
N PRO A 99 0.25 8.19 -19.82
CA PRO A 99 -0.10 8.83 -18.57
C PRO A 99 -1.58 9.26 -18.60
N LEU A 100 -2.29 9.07 -17.50
CA LEU A 100 -3.57 9.73 -17.30
C LEU A 100 -3.35 11.24 -17.26
N ARG A 101 -4.30 12.03 -17.76
CA ARG A 101 -4.22 13.49 -17.78
C ARG A 101 -5.25 14.11 -16.86
N LEU A 102 -4.83 15.10 -16.12
CA LEU A 102 -5.70 15.88 -15.25
C LEU A 102 -6.69 16.71 -16.07
N GLY A 103 -7.92 16.84 -15.58
CA GLY A 103 -8.99 17.56 -16.27
C GLY A 103 -9.64 16.82 -17.43
N GLU A 104 -9.14 15.65 -17.80
CA GLU A 104 -9.78 14.77 -18.78
C GLU A 104 -10.50 13.63 -18.04
N PRO A 105 -11.83 13.50 -18.14
CA PRO A 105 -12.57 12.45 -17.46
C PRO A 105 -12.00 11.05 -17.77
N ALA A 106 -11.89 10.24 -16.72
CA ALA A 106 -11.38 8.88 -16.82
C ALA A 106 -12.39 7.86 -16.30
N GLU A 107 -12.32 6.66 -16.84
CA GLU A 107 -13.05 5.46 -16.43
C GLU A 107 -12.05 4.49 -15.78
N ARG A 108 -12.44 3.87 -14.65
CA ARG A 108 -11.75 2.74 -14.05
C ARG A 108 -12.68 1.53 -14.05
N VAL A 109 -12.24 0.44 -14.66
CA VAL A 109 -12.90 -0.86 -14.60
C VAL A 109 -12.10 -1.75 -13.64
N SER A 110 -12.69 -2.06 -12.49
CA SER A 110 -12.14 -3.02 -11.51
C SER A 110 -12.73 -4.40 -11.74
N SER A 111 -11.90 -5.42 -11.68
CA SER A 111 -12.28 -6.83 -11.83
C SER A 111 -11.45 -7.73 -10.91
N LEU A 112 -11.98 -8.90 -10.60
CA LEU A 112 -11.20 -9.94 -9.95
C LEU A 112 -10.16 -10.48 -10.95
N GLY A 113 -8.87 -10.42 -10.58
CA GLY A 113 -7.79 -11.02 -11.33
C GLY A 113 -7.57 -12.48 -10.95
N ALA A 114 -6.60 -12.73 -10.07
CA ALA A 114 -6.27 -14.08 -9.60
C ALA A 114 -6.69 -14.30 -8.15
N VAL A 115 -7.10 -15.54 -7.83
CA VAL A 115 -7.31 -16.01 -6.46
C VAL A 115 -6.42 -17.23 -6.26
N THR A 116 -5.43 -17.10 -5.38
CA THR A 116 -4.40 -18.16 -5.22
C THR A 116 -4.23 -18.52 -3.75
N PRO A 117 -4.67 -19.70 -3.31
CA PRO A 117 -4.36 -20.21 -2.00
C PRO A 117 -2.89 -20.65 -1.93
N LYS A 118 -2.24 -20.37 -0.81
CA LYS A 118 -0.87 -20.82 -0.51
C LYS A 118 -0.80 -21.36 0.90
N HIS A 119 -0.05 -22.44 1.08
CA HIS A 119 0.24 -23.00 2.39
C HIS A 119 1.63 -22.58 2.83
N GLY A 120 1.71 -21.84 3.93
CA GLY A 120 2.95 -21.39 4.55
C GLY A 120 3.17 -22.02 5.93
N ARG A 121 4.31 -21.75 6.52
CA ARG A 121 4.65 -22.23 7.90
C ARG A 121 3.64 -21.71 8.96
N SER A 122 3.00 -20.60 8.72
CA SER A 122 2.05 -19.95 9.64
C SER A 122 0.58 -20.24 9.31
N GLY A 123 0.30 -21.22 8.45
CA GLY A 123 -1.05 -21.58 8.03
C GLY A 123 -1.34 -21.23 6.58
N GLU A 124 -2.61 -21.31 6.23
CA GLU A 124 -3.10 -21.02 4.89
C GLU A 124 -3.23 -19.50 4.68
N LEU A 125 -2.82 -19.05 3.51
CA LEU A 125 -2.94 -17.68 3.00
C LEU A 125 -3.73 -17.72 1.70
N LEU A 126 -4.60 -16.74 1.50
CA LEU A 126 -5.29 -16.52 0.24
C LEU A 126 -4.80 -15.21 -0.37
N PHE A 127 -4.21 -15.30 -1.54
CA PHE A 127 -3.84 -14.13 -2.34
C PHE A 127 -4.99 -13.81 -3.28
N VAL A 128 -5.48 -12.58 -3.23
CA VAL A 128 -6.50 -12.05 -4.13
C VAL A 128 -5.89 -10.89 -4.87
N THR A 129 -5.88 -10.98 -6.19
CA THR A 129 -5.44 -9.89 -7.07
C THR A 129 -6.66 -9.15 -7.61
N GLU A 130 -6.77 -7.87 -7.33
CA GLU A 130 -7.69 -6.96 -7.98
C GLU A 130 -7.00 -6.34 -9.19
N ARG A 131 -7.64 -6.41 -10.38
CA ARG A 131 -7.15 -5.78 -11.61
C ARG A 131 -7.98 -4.55 -11.93
N GLN A 132 -7.31 -3.44 -12.15
CA GLN A 132 -7.93 -2.17 -12.49
C GLN A 132 -7.39 -1.68 -13.84
N GLU A 133 -8.30 -1.33 -14.74
CA GLU A 133 -7.97 -0.76 -16.03
C GLU A 133 -8.52 0.66 -16.11
N PHE A 134 -7.64 1.62 -16.35
CA PHE A 134 -7.96 3.03 -16.43
C PHE A 134 -7.93 3.50 -17.89
N ARG A 135 -8.98 4.20 -18.30
CA ARG A 135 -9.18 4.66 -19.67
C ARG A 135 -9.50 6.15 -19.71
N GLN A 136 -9.00 6.81 -20.73
CA GLN A 136 -9.41 8.17 -21.12
C GLN A 136 -9.74 8.18 -22.61
N SER A 137 -10.81 8.84 -23.01
CA SER A 137 -11.25 8.92 -24.42
C SER A 137 -11.28 7.55 -25.12
N GLY A 138 -11.75 6.50 -24.39
CA GLY A 138 -11.87 5.12 -24.88
C GLY A 138 -10.53 4.36 -25.02
N ARG A 139 -9.40 4.95 -24.66
CA ARG A 139 -8.08 4.32 -24.72
C ARG A 139 -7.59 3.86 -23.36
N THR A 140 -7.05 2.66 -23.27
CA THR A 140 -6.37 2.18 -22.06
C THR A 140 -5.11 2.98 -21.83
N CYS A 141 -5.06 3.68 -20.69
CA CYS A 141 -3.90 4.45 -20.25
C CYS A 141 -3.02 3.64 -19.29
N LEU A 142 -3.64 2.99 -18.34
CA LEU A 142 -2.97 2.29 -17.24
C LEU A 142 -3.69 0.99 -16.92
N VAL A 143 -2.93 -0.07 -16.66
CA VAL A 143 -3.43 -1.30 -16.04
C VAL A 143 -2.66 -1.50 -14.75
N GLU A 144 -3.38 -1.63 -13.66
CA GLU A 144 -2.85 -1.89 -12.33
C GLU A 144 -3.41 -3.20 -11.79
N GLU A 145 -2.57 -3.95 -11.07
CA GLU A 145 -2.97 -5.12 -10.32
C GLU A 145 -2.48 -4.97 -8.89
N GLN A 146 -3.37 -5.15 -7.92
CA GLN A 146 -3.11 -5.04 -6.50
C GLN A 146 -3.28 -6.39 -5.83
N ASP A 147 -2.27 -6.83 -5.10
CA ASP A 147 -2.28 -8.10 -4.39
C ASP A 147 -2.63 -7.88 -2.90
N ILE A 148 -3.75 -8.47 -2.49
CA ILE A 148 -4.22 -8.47 -1.10
C ILE A 148 -4.09 -9.88 -0.55
N VAL A 149 -3.50 -10.02 0.62
CA VAL A 149 -3.34 -11.30 1.31
C VAL A 149 -4.34 -11.39 2.45
N TYR A 150 -5.05 -12.49 2.49
CA TYR A 150 -5.96 -12.85 3.56
C TYR A 150 -5.42 -14.06 4.32
N ARG A 151 -5.63 -14.04 5.64
CA ARG A 151 -5.31 -15.15 6.51
C ARG A 151 -6.54 -15.49 7.35
N SER A 152 -6.76 -16.77 7.62
CA SER A 152 -7.77 -17.17 8.59
C SER A 152 -7.44 -16.60 9.97
N GLY A 153 -8.43 -16.00 10.63
CA GLY A 153 -8.30 -15.54 12.00
C GLY A 153 -7.89 -16.69 12.92
N ARG A 154 -7.02 -16.43 13.88
CA ARG A 154 -6.74 -17.40 14.95
C ARG A 154 -7.96 -17.51 15.84
N SER A 155 -8.62 -18.66 15.82
CA SER A 155 -9.51 -19.04 16.89
C SER A 155 -8.67 -19.24 18.16
N GLY A 156 -8.79 -18.37 19.14
CA GLY A 156 -8.21 -18.55 20.47
C GLY A 156 -7.19 -17.48 20.85
N SER A 157 -7.54 -16.73 21.84
CA SER A 157 -6.74 -15.93 22.80
C SER A 157 -5.23 -15.96 22.61
N GLY A 158 -4.63 -14.83 22.31
CA GLY A 158 -3.18 -14.63 22.46
C GLY A 158 -2.57 -13.70 21.44
N SER A 159 -2.41 -12.48 21.83
CA SER A 159 -1.37 -11.50 21.46
C SER A 159 -0.52 -11.74 20.21
N GLY A 160 -0.58 -10.79 19.30
CA GLY A 160 0.56 -10.35 18.50
C GLY A 160 1.29 -11.40 17.69
N SER A 161 1.06 -11.45 16.39
CA SER A 161 2.01 -12.10 15.49
C SER A 161 2.36 -11.21 14.31
N GLY A 162 3.37 -10.40 14.50
CA GLY A 162 4.20 -9.97 13.40
C GLY A 162 4.83 -11.21 12.76
N SER A 163 4.64 -11.41 11.49
CA SER A 163 5.30 -12.46 10.72
C SER A 163 6.78 -12.10 10.53
N GLY A 164 7.59 -12.39 11.55
CA GLY A 164 9.03 -12.41 11.46
C GLY A 164 9.50 -13.86 11.36
N SER A 165 10.04 -14.28 10.23
CA SER A 165 10.84 -15.50 10.14
C SER A 165 12.21 -15.22 10.75
N GLY A 166 12.38 -15.59 12.03
CA GLY A 166 13.63 -15.59 12.74
C GLY A 166 13.59 -16.71 13.77
N SER A 167 14.38 -17.76 13.58
CA SER A 167 14.62 -18.81 14.54
C SER A 167 15.36 -18.25 15.76
N GLY A 168 14.74 -18.29 16.93
CA GLY A 168 15.38 -17.97 18.19
C GLY A 168 14.50 -18.45 19.34
N SER A 169 14.93 -19.51 20.00
CA SER A 169 14.36 -20.03 21.25
C SER A 169 14.62 -19.05 22.40
N GLY A 170 13.58 -18.55 23.06
CA GLY A 170 13.71 -17.72 24.25
C GLY A 170 12.42 -17.69 25.04
N SER A 171 12.46 -18.19 26.25
CA SER A 171 11.42 -18.28 27.26
C SER A 171 10.78 -16.94 27.61
N GLY A 172 9.45 -16.98 27.84
CA GLY A 172 8.63 -15.83 28.04
C GLY A 172 8.87 -14.98 29.29
N SER A 173 8.78 -13.73 29.10
CA SER A 173 8.36 -12.71 30.07
C SER A 173 7.59 -11.68 29.26
N GLY A 174 6.45 -11.21 29.80
CA GLY A 174 5.56 -10.23 29.12
C GLY A 174 6.35 -8.97 28.72
N GLN A 175 6.84 -8.97 27.50
CA GLN A 175 7.49 -7.81 26.92
C GLN A 175 6.40 -6.90 26.39
N HIS A 176 6.28 -5.72 26.99
CA HIS A 176 5.62 -4.61 26.34
C HIS A 176 6.20 -4.46 24.91
N PRO A 177 5.36 -4.20 23.91
CA PRO A 177 5.88 -3.97 22.57
C PRO A 177 6.95 -2.88 22.63
N ALA A 178 8.07 -3.14 21.96
CA ALA A 178 9.18 -2.18 21.93
C ALA A 178 8.67 -0.81 21.45
N THR A 179 8.99 0.25 22.19
CA THR A 179 8.67 1.61 21.76
C THR A 179 9.36 1.90 20.43
N VAL A 180 8.69 2.67 19.57
CA VAL A 180 9.28 3.14 18.33
C VAL A 180 10.44 4.08 18.69
N ASP A 181 11.63 3.78 18.18
CA ASP A 181 12.78 4.67 18.27
C ASP A 181 12.77 5.66 17.10
N ASP A 182 12.45 6.91 17.40
CA ASP A 182 12.37 8.01 16.44
C ASP A 182 13.69 8.80 16.30
N ARG A 183 14.77 8.37 16.99
CA ARG A 183 16.07 9.06 17.02
C ARG A 183 17.10 8.41 16.13
N THR A 184 16.99 7.11 15.91
CA THR A 184 18.00 6.36 15.16
C THR A 184 17.75 6.47 13.66
N VAL A 185 18.68 7.08 12.95
CA VAL A 185 18.68 7.19 11.49
C VAL A 185 19.27 5.91 10.89
N PRO A 186 18.61 5.29 9.89
CA PRO A 186 19.15 4.11 9.24
C PRO A 186 20.45 4.45 8.50
N ALA A 187 21.41 3.52 8.56
CA ALA A 187 22.63 3.63 7.77
C ALA A 187 22.26 3.53 6.28
N ALA A 188 22.80 4.43 5.46
CA ALA A 188 22.68 4.33 4.01
C ALA A 188 23.51 3.13 3.52
N ALA A 189 22.95 2.36 2.58
CA ALA A 189 23.64 1.22 1.98
C ALA A 189 24.63 1.62 0.88
N GLY A 190 24.89 2.92 0.71
CA GLY A 190 25.77 3.41 -0.35
C GLY A 190 25.12 3.50 -1.73
N GLU A 191 23.79 3.32 -1.81
CA GLU A 191 23.06 3.49 -3.06
C GLU A 191 23.17 4.95 -3.55
N PRO A 192 23.26 5.18 -4.88
CA PRO A 192 23.47 6.53 -5.41
C PRO A 192 22.23 7.42 -5.24
N TRP A 193 21.05 6.83 -5.26
CA TRP A 193 19.78 7.54 -5.11
C TRP A 193 19.21 7.38 -3.72
N GLN A 194 18.93 8.47 -3.03
CA GLN A 194 18.44 8.43 -1.64
C GLN A 194 17.44 9.53 -1.35
N LEU A 195 16.43 9.18 -0.56
CA LEU A 195 15.46 10.10 0.01
C LEU A 195 15.21 9.73 1.46
N ARG A 196 15.29 10.70 2.36
CA ARG A 196 14.96 10.53 3.77
C ARG A 196 13.61 11.16 4.06
N ALA A 197 12.81 10.45 4.84
CA ALA A 197 11.50 10.92 5.32
C ALA A 197 11.30 10.48 6.77
N GLN A 198 10.50 11.20 7.51
CA GLN A 198 10.08 10.83 8.86
C GLN A 198 8.57 11.03 8.97
N PRO A 199 7.78 10.03 8.57
CA PRO A 199 6.33 10.12 8.64
C PRO A 199 5.85 10.32 10.07
N ASP A 200 5.18 11.42 10.32
CA ASP A 200 4.55 11.76 11.59
C ASP A 200 3.04 11.42 11.57
N PRO A 201 2.35 11.45 12.72
CA PRO A 201 0.90 11.21 12.75
C PRO A 201 0.08 12.16 11.88
N THR A 202 0.54 13.40 11.68
CA THR A 202 -0.14 14.39 10.84
C THR A 202 -0.10 13.98 9.37
N LEU A 203 1.07 13.54 8.88
CA LEU A 203 1.22 13.05 7.53
C LEU A 203 0.36 11.80 7.29
N LEU A 204 0.32 10.86 8.25
CA LEU A 204 -0.50 9.65 8.12
C LEU A 204 -2.01 10.00 8.08
N PHE A 205 -2.48 10.90 8.93
CA PHE A 205 -3.86 11.38 8.90
C PHE A 205 -4.21 12.02 7.56
N ARG A 206 -3.37 12.92 7.06
CA ARG A 206 -3.59 13.59 5.77
C ARG A 206 -3.63 12.59 4.62
N LEU A 207 -2.75 11.59 4.63
CA LEU A 207 -2.76 10.55 3.60
C LEU A 207 -4.01 9.68 3.69
N SER A 208 -4.45 9.29 4.89
CA SER A 208 -5.73 8.60 5.09
C SER A 208 -6.90 9.38 4.51
N ALA A 209 -6.95 10.69 4.76
CA ALA A 209 -7.99 11.57 4.22
C ALA A 209 -7.94 11.64 2.69
N LEU A 210 -6.75 11.80 2.10
CA LEU A 210 -6.57 11.89 0.65
C LEU A 210 -6.86 10.59 -0.09
N THR A 211 -6.84 9.44 0.59
CA THR A 211 -7.11 8.13 0.00
C THR A 211 -8.44 7.53 0.44
N ALA A 212 -9.28 8.27 1.18
CA ALA A 212 -10.51 7.79 1.82
C ALA A 212 -10.28 6.50 2.65
N ASN A 213 -9.10 6.37 3.26
CA ASN A 213 -8.69 5.19 4.02
C ASN A 213 -8.92 5.40 5.51
N ALA A 214 -10.00 4.82 6.02
CA ALA A 214 -10.39 4.92 7.44
C ALA A 214 -9.79 3.82 8.32
N HIS A 215 -8.79 3.05 7.86
CA HIS A 215 -8.19 1.98 8.67
C HIS A 215 -7.49 2.56 9.90
N ARG A 216 -7.95 2.16 11.08
CA ARG A 216 -7.57 2.73 12.38
C ARG A 216 -6.08 2.63 12.70
N ILE A 217 -5.37 1.65 12.16
CA ILE A 217 -3.92 1.50 12.41
C ILE A 217 -3.09 2.72 11.98
N HIS A 218 -3.64 3.59 11.14
CA HIS A 218 -2.93 4.76 10.64
C HIS A 218 -3.12 6.03 11.46
N TYR A 219 -4.16 6.07 12.36
CA TYR A 219 -4.47 7.28 13.11
C TYR A 219 -4.89 7.06 14.56
N ASP A 220 -5.20 5.82 14.97
CA ASP A 220 -5.66 5.48 16.32
C ASP A 220 -4.57 4.69 17.06
N ALA A 221 -3.72 5.42 17.78
CA ALA A 221 -2.59 4.81 18.49
C ALA A 221 -3.00 3.83 19.61
N PRO A 222 -4.05 4.07 20.44
CA PRO A 222 -4.58 3.07 21.33
C PRO A 222 -5.02 1.79 20.63
N TYR A 223 -5.77 1.90 19.54
CA TYR A 223 -6.20 0.73 18.75
C TYR A 223 -4.98 -0.07 18.21
N CYS A 224 -3.96 0.61 17.69
CA CYS A 224 -2.73 -0.05 17.23
C CYS A 224 -2.11 -0.91 18.33
N ARG A 225 -1.97 -0.37 19.53
CA ARG A 225 -1.30 -1.07 20.64
C ARG A 225 -2.17 -2.14 21.27
N ASP A 226 -3.42 -1.78 21.61
CA ASP A 226 -4.26 -2.58 22.49
C ASP A 226 -5.04 -3.66 21.72
N THR A 227 -5.31 -3.43 20.43
CA THR A 227 -6.07 -4.35 19.57
C THR A 227 -5.17 -5.08 18.58
N GLU A 228 -4.30 -4.35 17.88
CA GLU A 228 -3.47 -4.93 16.81
C GLU A 228 -2.07 -5.37 17.29
N GLY A 229 -1.63 -4.93 18.48
CA GLY A 229 -0.33 -5.28 19.05
C GLY A 229 0.87 -4.62 18.37
N TYR A 230 0.64 -3.51 17.65
CA TYR A 230 1.72 -2.72 17.06
C TYR A 230 2.32 -1.73 18.07
N PRO A 231 3.62 -1.38 17.96
CA PRO A 231 4.25 -0.43 18.88
C PRO A 231 3.77 1.02 18.71
N GLY A 232 3.14 1.36 17.59
CA GLY A 232 2.66 2.70 17.24
C GLY A 232 1.82 2.71 15.98
N LEU A 233 1.51 3.90 15.48
CA LEU A 233 0.79 4.07 14.22
C LEU A 233 1.57 3.46 13.06
N VAL A 234 0.91 2.67 12.24
CA VAL A 234 1.51 2.01 11.08
C VAL A 234 1.58 2.98 9.91
N VAL A 235 2.74 3.10 9.29
CA VAL A 235 2.91 3.84 8.05
C VAL A 235 2.16 3.12 6.93
N HIS A 236 1.41 3.85 6.11
CA HIS A 236 0.70 3.27 4.97
C HIS A 236 1.68 2.58 4.02
N GLY A 237 1.40 1.34 3.65
CA GLY A 237 2.16 0.63 2.61
C GLY A 237 2.25 1.42 1.29
N PRO A 238 1.14 2.02 0.82
CA PRO A 238 1.16 2.96 -0.31
C PRO A 238 2.16 4.11 -0.16
N LEU A 239 2.35 4.69 1.03
CA LEU A 239 3.33 5.75 1.23
C LEU A 239 4.77 5.27 0.95
N LEU A 240 5.10 4.03 1.32
CA LEU A 240 6.42 3.48 1.03
C LEU A 240 6.65 3.38 -0.48
N ALA A 241 5.63 2.97 -1.25
CA ALA A 241 5.71 2.94 -2.71
C ALA A 241 5.84 4.35 -3.32
N LEU A 242 5.09 5.32 -2.80
CA LEU A 242 5.18 6.72 -3.24
C LEU A 242 6.56 7.33 -2.95
N LEU A 243 7.16 7.06 -1.79
CA LEU A 243 8.51 7.54 -1.46
C LEU A 243 9.57 6.92 -2.39
N MET A 244 9.45 5.63 -2.74
CA MET A 244 10.33 5.00 -3.72
C MET A 244 10.21 5.65 -5.10
N LEU A 245 9.00 6.00 -5.55
CA LEU A 245 8.79 6.71 -6.80
C LEU A 245 9.24 8.17 -6.74
N ASP A 246 9.20 8.81 -5.56
CA ASP A 246 9.75 10.15 -5.39
C ASP A 246 11.28 10.17 -5.56
N VAL A 247 11.98 9.10 -5.14
CA VAL A 247 13.40 8.91 -5.48
C VAL A 247 13.60 8.91 -6.98
N VAL A 248 12.81 8.12 -7.73
CA VAL A 248 12.91 8.07 -9.21
C VAL A 248 12.64 9.45 -9.84
N ARG A 249 11.61 10.16 -9.36
CA ARG A 249 11.26 11.49 -9.85
C ARG A 249 12.38 12.51 -9.66
N ARG A 250 13.12 12.44 -8.55
CA ARG A 250 14.23 13.35 -8.22
C ARG A 250 15.50 13.02 -9.00
N GLU A 251 15.82 11.74 -9.08
CA GLU A 251 17.12 11.28 -9.60
C GLU A 251 17.11 10.98 -11.10
N ALA A 252 15.91 10.74 -11.67
CA ALA A 252 15.71 10.50 -13.09
C ALA A 252 14.64 11.44 -13.69
N PRO A 253 14.77 12.77 -13.53
CA PRO A 253 13.79 13.72 -14.04
C PRO A 253 13.70 13.59 -15.58
N GLY A 254 12.50 13.56 -16.11
CA GLY A 254 12.26 13.40 -17.55
C GLY A 254 12.23 11.95 -18.04
N ARG A 255 12.61 10.96 -17.23
CA ARG A 255 12.39 9.55 -17.56
C ARG A 255 10.97 9.15 -17.23
N ARG A 256 10.25 8.60 -18.18
CA ARG A 256 8.86 8.15 -18.02
C ARG A 256 8.84 6.69 -17.56
N VAL A 257 8.25 6.42 -16.42
CA VAL A 257 8.00 5.04 -15.95
C VAL A 257 6.97 4.38 -16.85
N SER A 258 7.31 3.22 -17.42
CA SER A 258 6.42 2.40 -18.24
C SER A 258 5.85 1.21 -17.46
N THR A 259 6.65 0.61 -16.58
CA THR A 259 6.17 -0.43 -15.67
C THR A 259 6.67 -0.18 -14.26
N LEU A 260 5.89 -0.64 -13.30
CA LEU A 260 6.22 -0.63 -11.89
C LEU A 260 5.76 -1.94 -11.27
N SER A 261 6.60 -2.56 -10.45
CA SER A 261 6.16 -3.59 -9.51
C SER A 261 6.70 -3.27 -8.12
N PHE A 262 5.91 -3.49 -7.08
CA PHE A 262 6.33 -3.27 -5.71
C PHE A 262 5.80 -4.35 -4.77
N ARG A 263 6.53 -4.60 -3.69
CA ARG A 263 6.14 -5.55 -2.63
C ARG A 263 6.34 -4.92 -1.27
N LEU A 264 5.32 -5.05 -0.43
CA LEU A 264 5.37 -4.70 0.97
C LEU A 264 5.78 -5.92 1.79
N ARG A 265 6.70 -5.76 2.73
CA ARG A 265 7.29 -6.87 3.48
C ARG A 265 7.03 -6.78 4.96
N ARG A 266 7.26 -5.60 5.55
CA ARG A 266 7.17 -5.36 6.98
C ARG A 266 6.62 -3.97 7.26
N PRO A 267 5.85 -3.77 8.34
CA PRO A 267 5.37 -2.45 8.70
C PRO A 267 6.50 -1.54 9.16
N ALA A 268 6.44 -0.28 8.73
CA ALA A 268 7.16 0.84 9.35
C ALA A 268 6.18 1.61 10.23
N PHE A 269 6.68 2.38 11.20
CA PHE A 269 5.85 3.09 12.16
C PHE A 269 6.08 4.60 12.11
N ALA A 270 5.06 5.35 12.51
CA ALA A 270 5.17 6.80 12.64
C ALA A 270 6.30 7.19 13.58
N GLY A 271 7.08 8.20 13.21
CA GLY A 271 8.26 8.67 13.92
C GLY A 271 9.56 8.00 13.52
N GLU A 272 9.55 6.80 12.92
CA GLU A 272 10.76 6.19 12.40
C GLU A 272 11.36 7.00 11.23
N HIS A 273 12.68 7.14 11.21
CA HIS A 273 13.37 7.64 10.03
C HIS A 273 13.35 6.58 8.93
N LEU A 274 12.67 6.88 7.85
CA LEU A 274 12.64 6.09 6.62
C LEU A 274 13.74 6.57 5.68
N LEU A 275 14.43 5.60 5.10
CA LEU A 275 15.34 5.80 3.99
C LEU A 275 14.76 5.06 2.78
N ALA A 276 14.38 5.80 1.74
CA ALA A 276 14.10 5.25 0.42
C ALA A 276 15.39 5.32 -0.41
N GLU A 277 15.78 4.21 -1.00
CA GLU A 277 17.02 4.07 -1.77
C GLU A 277 16.72 3.53 -3.16
N GLY A 278 17.54 3.91 -4.13
CA GLY A 278 17.44 3.46 -5.51
C GLY A 278 18.79 3.17 -6.14
N HIS A 279 18.82 2.09 -6.89
CA HIS A 279 19.94 1.72 -7.76
C HIS A 279 19.49 1.76 -9.21
N PRO A 280 20.04 2.67 -10.06
CA PRO A 280 19.71 2.70 -11.48
C PRO A 280 20.20 1.43 -12.20
N THR A 281 19.42 0.98 -13.16
CA THR A 281 19.77 -0.10 -14.09
C THR A 281 19.75 0.44 -15.52
N ASP A 282 20.17 -0.34 -16.49
CA ASP A 282 20.18 0.06 -17.92
C ASP A 282 18.79 0.50 -18.39
N THR A 283 17.74 -0.14 -17.90
CA THR A 283 16.36 0.07 -18.36
C THR A 283 15.44 0.70 -17.33
N GLY A 284 15.89 0.91 -16.09
CA GLY A 284 15.02 1.37 -15.01
C GLY A 284 15.74 1.62 -13.70
N ALA A 285 15.14 1.16 -12.59
CA ALA A 285 15.75 1.21 -11.27
C ALA A 285 15.16 0.13 -10.33
N LEU A 286 16.00 -0.33 -9.42
CA LEU A 286 15.61 -1.13 -8.24
C LEU A 286 15.55 -0.23 -7.03
N LEU A 287 14.50 -0.36 -6.23
CA LEU A 287 14.21 0.53 -5.13
C LEU A 287 13.86 -0.25 -3.86
N ARG A 288 14.14 0.34 -2.71
CA ARG A 288 13.72 -0.21 -1.42
C ARG A 288 13.48 0.89 -0.39
N THR A 289 12.79 0.55 0.69
CA THR A 289 12.69 1.37 1.89
C THR A 289 13.22 0.62 3.09
N ALA A 290 13.92 1.34 3.97
CA ALA A 290 14.55 0.82 5.19
C ALA A 290 14.32 1.76 6.37
N THR A 291 14.43 1.22 7.60
CA THR A 291 14.59 1.96 8.84
C THR A 291 15.79 1.38 9.62
N HIS A 292 16.13 1.95 10.78
CA HIS A 292 17.13 1.34 11.66
C HIS A 292 16.75 -0.07 12.12
N ARG A 293 15.45 -0.35 12.20
CA ARG A 293 14.91 -1.64 12.69
C ARG A 293 14.88 -2.71 11.61
N ASP A 294 14.75 -2.31 10.36
CA ASP A 294 14.65 -3.24 9.22
C ASP A 294 15.25 -2.64 7.96
N THR A 295 16.06 -3.44 7.29
CA THR A 295 16.73 -3.03 6.04
C THR A 295 15.81 -3.12 4.82
N CYS A 296 14.59 -3.64 4.97
CA CYS A 296 13.68 -3.84 3.85
C CYS A 296 12.21 -3.88 4.27
N HIS A 297 11.56 -2.72 4.35
CA HIS A 297 10.10 -2.62 4.53
C HIS A 297 9.32 -2.83 3.24
N ALA A 298 9.85 -2.32 2.14
CA ALA A 298 9.28 -2.49 0.81
C ALA A 298 10.39 -2.52 -0.24
N THR A 299 10.08 -3.14 -1.38
CA THR A 299 10.92 -3.12 -2.58
C THR A 299 10.08 -2.72 -3.78
N ALA A 300 10.70 -2.06 -4.76
CA ALA A 300 10.08 -1.81 -6.05
C ALA A 300 11.09 -1.96 -7.19
N GLU A 301 10.56 -2.24 -8.37
CA GLU A 301 11.29 -2.23 -9.64
C GLU A 301 10.49 -1.39 -10.62
N VAL A 302 11.16 -0.48 -11.31
CA VAL A 302 10.57 0.33 -12.37
C VAL A 302 11.34 0.12 -13.66
N THR A 303 10.63 0.18 -14.79
CA THR A 303 11.25 0.31 -16.12
C THR A 303 10.83 1.63 -16.74
N PHE A 304 11.72 2.20 -17.53
CA PHE A 304 11.45 3.42 -18.28
C PHE A 304 11.01 3.11 -19.72
N ALA A 305 10.22 4.04 -20.28
CA ALA A 305 9.84 3.99 -21.69
C ALA A 305 10.94 4.56 -22.58
#